data_c326ff7939e6fbc2083cea07ead386f2
#
_entry.id   c326ff7939e6fbc2083cea07ead386f2
#
_cell.length_a   1.000
_cell.length_b   1.000
_cell.length_c   1.000
_cell.angle_alpha   90.00
_cell.angle_beta   90.00
_cell.angle_gamma   90.00
#
_symmetry.space_group_name_H-M   'P 1'
#
loop_
_entity.id
_entity.type
_entity.pdbx_description
1 polymer ?
#
loop_
_entity_poly.entity_id
_entity_poly.type
_entity_poly.pdbx_seq_one_letter_code
_entity_poly.pdbx_strand_id
1 'polypeptide(L)'
;MESNQDGLKALLQEKDCVGVPANEEYQEYLVDYLLDENFFENELADYCVFPIGYNQSIVYIKSKNPLTGDDRRFRYDTVPKCYGLMASEELEETGILKVRRSPQLGYRGSGILIGIIDTGIRLEESLFLYEDGSSKVVSLWDQSNQSGIRPEGFLYGTEWTREEISEGIKKKDKKLPGDENGHGTFLAAVAA
;
A
#
# COMPACT_ATOMS: atom_id res chain seq x y z
N MET A 1 -12.75 -13.38 17.18
CA MET A 1 -12.41 -12.89 15.83
C MET A 1 -10.90 -12.70 15.62
N GLU A 2 -10.13 -12.37 16.65
CA GLU A 2 -8.66 -12.28 16.56
C GLU A 2 -7.95 -13.62 16.31
N SER A 3 -8.50 -14.75 16.77
CA SER A 3 -7.85 -16.06 16.67
C SER A 3 -7.71 -16.59 15.23
N ASN A 4 -8.58 -16.20 14.30
CA ASN A 4 -8.52 -16.66 12.90
C ASN A 4 -7.45 -15.92 12.07
N GLN A 5 -7.16 -14.66 12.39
CA GLN A 5 -6.11 -13.91 11.70
C GLN A 5 -4.72 -14.42 12.06
N ASP A 6 -4.51 -14.84 13.29
CA ASP A 6 -3.21 -15.37 13.73
C ASP A 6 -2.92 -16.75 13.15
N GLY A 7 -3.93 -17.61 13.01
CA GLY A 7 -3.81 -18.90 12.34
C GLY A 7 -3.46 -18.76 10.85
N LEU A 8 -4.09 -17.80 10.17
CA LEU A 8 -3.83 -17.55 8.77
C LEU A 8 -2.46 -16.92 8.51
N LYS A 9 -2.00 -16.01 9.41
CA LYS A 9 -0.62 -15.47 9.37
C LYS A 9 0.42 -16.58 9.53
N ALA A 10 0.18 -17.56 10.40
CA ALA A 10 1.06 -18.70 10.58
C ALA A 10 1.12 -19.57 9.31
N LEU A 11 -0.02 -19.86 8.68
CA LEU A 11 -0.09 -20.61 7.42
C LEU A 11 0.65 -19.91 6.26
N LEU A 12 0.56 -18.59 6.17
CA LEU A 12 1.27 -17.81 5.15
C LEU A 12 2.78 -17.80 5.36
N GLN A 13 3.24 -17.86 6.60
CA GLN A 13 4.68 -17.98 6.92
C GLN A 13 5.22 -19.38 6.64
N GLU A 14 4.45 -20.44 6.88
CA GLU A 14 4.84 -21.82 6.57
C GLU A 14 5.01 -22.09 5.07
N LYS A 15 4.27 -21.37 4.21
CA LYS A 15 4.29 -21.57 2.75
C LYS A 15 5.33 -20.76 1.99
N ASP A 16 6.22 -20.05 2.67
CA ASP A 16 7.23 -19.19 2.03
C ASP A 16 6.61 -18.18 1.03
N CYS A 17 5.51 -17.53 1.43
CA CYS A 17 4.84 -16.49 0.64
C CYS A 17 5.55 -15.14 0.70
N VAL A 18 6.73 -15.10 1.30
CA VAL A 18 7.55 -13.89 1.44
C VAL A 18 8.01 -13.41 0.06
N GLY A 19 7.72 -12.15 -0.26
CA GLY A 19 8.10 -11.55 -1.53
C GLY A 19 7.24 -11.95 -2.74
N VAL A 20 6.29 -12.89 -2.58
CA VAL A 20 5.37 -13.29 -3.66
C VAL A 20 4.58 -12.10 -4.23
N PRO A 21 4.05 -11.16 -3.42
CA PRO A 21 3.33 -10.00 -3.95
C PRO A 21 4.15 -9.08 -4.86
N ALA A 22 5.48 -9.11 -4.74
CA ALA A 22 6.39 -8.30 -5.55
C ALA A 22 7.06 -9.12 -6.68
N ASN A 23 6.64 -10.36 -6.90
CA ASN A 23 7.26 -11.26 -7.88
C ASN A 23 6.41 -11.34 -9.15
N GLU A 24 6.93 -10.86 -10.27
CA GLU A 24 6.27 -10.83 -11.58
C GLU A 24 5.92 -12.22 -12.15
N GLU A 25 6.47 -13.32 -11.59
CA GLU A 25 6.08 -14.68 -11.97
C GLU A 25 4.69 -15.09 -11.44
N TYR A 26 4.13 -14.30 -10.54
CA TYR A 26 2.83 -14.56 -9.94
C TYR A 26 1.79 -13.60 -10.48
N GLN A 27 0.60 -14.14 -10.73
CA GLN A 27 -0.60 -13.38 -11.05
C GLN A 27 -1.48 -13.28 -9.81
N GLU A 28 -1.96 -12.09 -9.54
CA GLU A 28 -2.89 -11.84 -8.44
C GLU A 28 -4.35 -11.92 -8.91
N TYR A 29 -5.20 -12.47 -8.04
CA TYR A 29 -6.64 -12.57 -8.24
C TYR A 29 -7.37 -12.12 -6.97
N LEU A 30 -8.36 -11.26 -7.15
CA LEU A 30 -9.27 -10.87 -6.06
C LEU A 30 -10.40 -11.89 -5.98
N VAL A 31 -10.49 -12.61 -4.88
CA VAL A 31 -11.46 -13.68 -4.69
C VAL A 31 -12.42 -13.30 -3.56
N ASP A 32 -13.71 -13.30 -3.88
CA ASP A 32 -14.78 -13.22 -2.89
C ASP A 32 -15.09 -14.64 -2.37
N TYR A 33 -15.00 -14.82 -1.07
CA TYR A 33 -15.41 -16.06 -0.41
C TYR A 33 -16.51 -15.78 0.61
N LEU A 34 -17.61 -16.47 0.46
CA LEU A 34 -18.75 -16.40 1.37
C LEU A 34 -18.49 -17.25 2.61
N LEU A 35 -17.62 -16.79 3.53
CA LEU A 35 -17.44 -17.35 4.89
C LEU A 35 -17.28 -18.89 4.97
N ASP A 36 -16.88 -19.55 3.88
CA ASP A 36 -16.60 -20.98 3.90
C ASP A 36 -15.14 -21.21 4.30
N GLU A 37 -14.90 -21.50 5.57
CA GLU A 37 -13.58 -21.83 6.09
C GLU A 37 -12.96 -23.03 5.37
N ASN A 38 -13.76 -23.97 4.91
CA ASN A 38 -13.30 -25.14 4.16
C ASN A 38 -12.80 -24.79 2.75
N PHE A 39 -13.26 -23.67 2.18
CA PHE A 39 -12.79 -23.20 0.87
C PHE A 39 -11.29 -22.90 0.88
N PHE A 40 -10.79 -22.27 1.95
CA PHE A 40 -9.36 -21.99 2.10
C PHE A 40 -8.52 -23.24 2.30
N GLU A 41 -8.99 -24.16 3.12
CA GLU A 41 -8.24 -25.37 3.46
C GLU A 41 -8.16 -26.34 2.29
N ASN A 42 -9.20 -26.46 1.47
CA ASN A 42 -9.28 -27.45 0.41
C ASN A 42 -8.93 -26.93 -0.98
N GLU A 43 -9.44 -25.75 -1.34
CA GLU A 43 -9.30 -25.22 -2.71
C GLU A 43 -8.09 -24.31 -2.90
N LEU A 44 -7.68 -23.60 -1.84
CA LEU A 44 -6.59 -22.63 -1.89
C LEU A 44 -5.36 -23.06 -1.10
N ALA A 45 -5.34 -24.30 -0.62
CA ALA A 45 -4.25 -24.83 0.22
C ALA A 45 -2.86 -24.69 -0.42
N ASP A 46 -2.75 -24.74 -1.74
CA ASP A 46 -1.47 -24.69 -2.47
C ASP A 46 -1.07 -23.25 -2.91
N TYR A 47 -1.89 -22.24 -2.62
CA TYR A 47 -1.65 -20.88 -3.06
C TYR A 47 -1.25 -19.95 -1.92
N CYS A 48 -0.61 -18.83 -2.27
CA CYS A 48 -0.42 -17.73 -1.32
C CYS A 48 -1.68 -16.87 -1.28
N VAL A 49 -2.35 -16.84 -0.14
CA VAL A 49 -3.63 -16.19 0.07
C VAL A 49 -3.50 -15.08 1.11
N PHE A 50 -3.85 -13.86 0.74
CA PHE A 50 -3.80 -12.68 1.61
C PHE A 50 -5.20 -12.14 1.83
N PRO A 51 -5.80 -12.31 3.00
CA PRO A 51 -7.09 -11.73 3.34
C PRO A 51 -7.01 -10.21 3.41
N ILE A 52 -7.96 -9.53 2.77
CA ILE A 52 -8.07 -8.06 2.74
C ILE A 52 -9.36 -7.54 3.36
N GLY A 53 -10.24 -8.41 3.79
CA GLY A 53 -11.51 -8.04 4.39
C GLY A 53 -12.29 -9.24 4.87
N TYR A 54 -13.55 -9.00 5.24
CA TYR A 54 -14.42 -10.06 5.77
C TYR A 54 -14.66 -11.21 4.80
N ASN A 55 -14.77 -10.91 3.50
CA ASN A 55 -15.16 -11.88 2.47
C ASN A 55 -14.23 -11.86 1.26
N GLN A 56 -13.07 -11.19 1.36
CA GLN A 56 -12.19 -10.99 0.23
C GLN A 56 -10.76 -11.37 0.55
N SER A 57 -10.10 -11.99 -0.42
CA SER A 57 -8.67 -12.29 -0.37
C SER A 57 -8.02 -12.06 -1.72
N ILE A 58 -6.75 -11.68 -1.67
CA ILE A 58 -5.88 -11.73 -2.84
C ILE A 58 -5.22 -13.10 -2.86
N VAL A 59 -5.32 -13.79 -3.98
CA VAL A 59 -4.71 -15.11 -4.22
C VAL A 59 -3.64 -14.97 -5.28
N TYR A 60 -2.42 -15.38 -4.96
CA TYR A 60 -1.29 -15.36 -5.87
C TYR A 60 -1.05 -16.74 -6.46
N ILE A 61 -1.04 -16.80 -7.80
CA ILE A 61 -0.84 -18.04 -8.55
C ILE A 61 0.36 -17.88 -9.47
N LYS A 62 1.30 -18.81 -9.38
CA LYS A 62 2.43 -18.85 -10.31
C LYS A 62 1.91 -19.26 -11.69
N SER A 63 1.92 -18.33 -12.64
CA SER A 63 1.41 -18.56 -13.98
C SER A 63 2.48 -18.25 -15.03
N LYS A 64 2.64 -19.15 -15.99
CA LYS A 64 3.51 -18.93 -17.15
C LYS A 64 2.84 -18.05 -18.22
N ASN A 65 1.52 -17.84 -18.13
CA ASN A 65 0.78 -17.03 -19.10
C ASN A 65 -0.47 -16.41 -18.44
N PRO A 66 -0.32 -15.24 -17.80
CA PRO A 66 -1.36 -14.64 -16.97
C PRO A 66 -2.62 -14.23 -17.74
N LEU A 67 -2.54 -13.99 -19.05
CA LEU A 67 -3.65 -13.45 -19.83
C LEU A 67 -4.45 -14.51 -20.60
N THR A 68 -3.95 -15.73 -20.74
CA THR A 68 -4.63 -16.79 -21.50
C THR A 68 -5.39 -17.79 -20.62
N GLY A 69 -5.51 -17.48 -19.34
CA GLY A 69 -6.43 -18.06 -18.36
C GLY A 69 -6.97 -19.47 -18.65
N ASP A 70 -6.10 -20.48 -18.70
CA ASP A 70 -6.58 -21.86 -18.74
C ASP A 70 -7.11 -22.31 -17.36
N ASP A 71 -6.96 -21.44 -16.37
CA ASP A 71 -7.49 -21.69 -15.04
C ASP A 71 -8.93 -21.15 -14.94
N ARG A 72 -9.87 -21.95 -15.42
CA ARG A 72 -11.31 -21.66 -15.40
C ARG A 72 -11.90 -21.46 -13.99
N ARG A 73 -11.07 -21.58 -12.95
CA ARG A 73 -11.45 -21.40 -11.54
C ARG A 73 -11.63 -19.92 -11.19
N PHE A 74 -10.95 -19.02 -11.92
CA PHE A 74 -11.03 -17.59 -11.65
C PHE A 74 -11.80 -16.87 -12.75
N ARG A 75 -12.78 -16.08 -12.36
CA ARG A 75 -13.58 -15.27 -13.28
C ARG A 75 -12.81 -14.01 -13.69
N TYR A 76 -13.14 -13.45 -14.85
CA TYR A 76 -12.52 -12.21 -15.34
C TYR A 76 -12.69 -11.03 -14.39
N ASP A 77 -13.77 -10.99 -13.61
CA ASP A 77 -14.05 -9.98 -12.60
C ASP A 77 -13.13 -10.08 -11.35
N THR A 78 -12.46 -11.21 -11.16
CA THR A 78 -11.47 -11.40 -10.09
C THR A 78 -10.09 -10.85 -10.43
N VAL A 79 -9.84 -10.47 -11.70
CA VAL A 79 -8.57 -9.86 -12.10
C VAL A 79 -8.56 -8.41 -11.64
N PRO A 80 -7.53 -7.96 -10.88
CA PRO A 80 -7.38 -6.57 -10.47
C PRO A 80 -7.40 -5.64 -11.68
N LYS A 81 -8.14 -4.54 -11.55
CA LYS A 81 -8.23 -3.52 -12.60
C LYS A 81 -7.16 -2.47 -12.39
N CYS A 82 -6.45 -2.13 -13.46
CA CYS A 82 -5.57 -0.97 -13.44
C CYS A 82 -6.38 0.31 -13.48
N TYR A 83 -6.15 1.20 -12.51
CA TYR A 83 -6.75 2.53 -12.47
C TYR A 83 -5.70 3.55 -12.90
N GLY A 84 -6.12 4.55 -13.69
CA GLY A 84 -5.26 5.67 -14.07
C GLY A 84 -5.21 6.75 -12.97
N LEU A 85 -4.19 7.60 -13.05
CA LEU A 85 -4.06 8.75 -12.17
C LEU A 85 -5.13 9.80 -12.52
N MET A 86 -5.72 10.45 -11.51
CA MET A 86 -6.77 11.46 -11.67
C MET A 86 -6.21 12.88 -11.51
N ALA A 87 -6.84 13.86 -12.16
CA ALA A 87 -6.40 15.25 -12.16
C ALA A 87 -7.11 16.11 -11.08
N SER A 88 -6.50 17.23 -10.72
CA SER A 88 -6.65 18.01 -9.47
C SER A 88 -7.75 19.09 -9.44
N GLU A 89 -8.75 19.07 -10.31
CA GLU A 89 -9.72 20.20 -10.41
C GLU A 89 -10.83 20.22 -9.34
N GLU A 90 -10.81 19.29 -8.37
CA GLU A 90 -11.96 19.03 -7.49
C GLU A 90 -11.99 19.80 -6.16
N LEU A 91 -10.94 20.56 -5.81
CA LEU A 91 -10.85 21.22 -4.48
C LEU A 91 -11.85 22.37 -4.28
N GLU A 92 -12.30 23.03 -5.34
CA GLU A 92 -13.33 24.07 -5.23
C GLU A 92 -14.74 23.49 -5.10
N GLU A 93 -15.02 22.41 -5.80
CA GLU A 93 -16.36 21.80 -5.81
C GLU A 93 -16.67 21.07 -4.50
N THR A 94 -15.67 20.50 -3.84
CA THR A 94 -15.82 19.82 -2.54
C THR A 94 -16.08 20.76 -1.36
N GLY A 95 -15.95 22.07 -1.56
CA GLY A 95 -16.17 23.07 -0.50
C GLY A 95 -15.05 23.16 0.54
N ILE A 96 -13.96 22.44 0.38
CA ILE A 96 -12.80 22.44 1.30
C ILE A 96 -12.23 23.84 1.46
N LEU A 97 -12.15 24.62 0.38
CA LEU A 97 -11.69 26.00 0.44
C LEU A 97 -12.60 26.92 1.27
N LYS A 98 -13.92 26.64 1.30
CA LYS A 98 -14.86 27.40 2.14
C LYS A 98 -14.66 27.10 3.62
N VAL A 99 -14.44 25.85 3.98
CA VAL A 99 -14.13 25.41 5.35
C VAL A 99 -12.80 26.01 5.81
N ARG A 100 -11.78 25.96 4.98
CA ARG A 100 -10.44 26.51 5.29
C ARG A 100 -10.42 28.02 5.48
N ARG A 101 -11.32 28.75 4.78
CA ARG A 101 -11.48 30.20 4.89
C ARG A 101 -12.40 30.65 6.03
N SER A 102 -13.07 29.71 6.72
CA SER A 102 -13.96 30.01 7.82
C SER A 102 -13.19 30.40 9.08
N PRO A 103 -13.27 31.66 9.55
CA PRO A 103 -12.56 32.11 10.74
C PRO A 103 -13.02 31.42 12.02
N GLN A 104 -14.22 30.83 11.99
CA GLN A 104 -14.88 30.24 13.16
C GLN A 104 -14.49 28.75 13.40
N LEU A 105 -14.03 28.05 12.37
CA LEU A 105 -13.77 26.63 12.48
C LEU A 105 -12.34 26.32 12.95
N GLY A 106 -11.34 27.18 12.65
CA GLY A 106 -9.96 27.06 13.13
C GLY A 106 -9.24 25.74 12.83
N TYR A 107 -9.90 24.84 12.11
CA TYR A 107 -9.35 23.51 11.80
C TYR A 107 -8.23 23.61 10.75
N ARG A 108 -7.04 23.16 11.13
CA ARG A 108 -5.83 23.19 10.27
C ARG A 108 -5.18 21.82 10.10
N GLY A 109 -5.87 20.74 10.49
CA GLY A 109 -5.36 19.38 10.37
C GLY A 109 -4.24 19.02 11.35
N SER A 110 -3.88 19.89 12.28
CA SER A 110 -2.82 19.57 13.25
C SER A 110 -3.14 18.32 14.05
N GLY A 111 -2.20 17.36 14.09
CA GLY A 111 -2.35 16.08 14.77
C GLY A 111 -3.15 15.03 13.98
N ILE A 112 -3.53 15.32 12.75
CA ILE A 112 -4.15 14.34 11.86
C ILE A 112 -3.08 13.66 11.02
N LEU A 113 -3.13 12.32 10.96
CA LEU A 113 -2.34 11.54 10.02
C LEU A 113 -3.14 11.33 8.73
N ILE A 114 -2.47 11.50 7.59
CA ILE A 114 -3.01 11.25 6.28
C ILE A 114 -2.25 10.08 5.68
N GLY A 115 -2.97 9.02 5.31
CA GLY A 115 -2.42 7.90 4.56
C GLY A 115 -2.56 8.15 3.06
N ILE A 116 -1.47 7.98 2.32
CA ILE A 116 -1.43 8.13 0.87
C ILE A 116 -0.89 6.84 0.26
N ILE A 117 -1.60 6.29 -0.72
CA ILE A 117 -1.16 5.13 -1.51
C ILE A 117 -1.02 5.62 -2.95
N ASP A 118 0.22 5.76 -3.41
CA ASP A 118 0.51 6.36 -4.70
C ASP A 118 1.89 5.95 -5.24
N THR A 119 2.40 6.68 -6.24
CA THR A 119 3.65 6.36 -6.96
C THR A 119 4.93 6.54 -6.13
N GLY A 120 4.85 7.20 -4.98
CA GLY A 120 5.99 7.52 -4.11
C GLY A 120 5.92 8.94 -3.57
N ILE A 121 7.03 9.42 -3.01
CA ILE A 121 7.16 10.77 -2.49
C ILE A 121 8.62 11.23 -2.58
N ARG A 122 8.85 12.49 -2.97
CA ARG A 122 10.15 13.15 -2.92
C ARG A 122 10.35 13.71 -1.52
N LEU A 123 10.98 12.92 -0.69
CA LEU A 123 11.13 13.17 0.76
C LEU A 123 11.94 14.42 1.09
N GLU A 124 12.83 14.86 0.19
CA GLU A 124 13.71 16.02 0.34
C GLU A 124 13.03 17.37 0.06
N GLU A 125 11.83 17.38 -0.46
CA GLU A 125 11.10 18.63 -0.72
C GLU A 125 10.81 19.36 0.59
N SER A 126 11.09 20.66 0.62
CA SER A 126 10.96 21.50 1.83
C SER A 126 9.59 21.47 2.48
N LEU A 127 8.55 21.20 1.68
CA LEU A 127 7.18 21.07 2.14
C LEU A 127 6.99 19.90 3.13
N PHE A 128 7.78 18.84 2.97
CA PHE A 128 7.73 17.64 3.82
C PHE A 128 8.75 17.65 4.96
N LEU A 129 9.40 18.79 5.18
CA LEU A 129 10.37 18.96 6.26
C LEU A 129 9.88 19.96 7.30
N TYR A 130 10.25 19.73 8.54
CA TYR A 130 10.18 20.73 9.60
C TYR A 130 11.34 21.72 9.46
N GLU A 131 11.28 22.84 10.21
CA GLU A 131 12.32 23.87 10.21
C GLU A 131 13.69 23.34 10.63
N ASP A 132 13.72 22.30 11.46
CA ASP A 132 14.94 21.63 11.92
C ASP A 132 15.50 20.61 10.91
N GLY A 133 14.84 20.47 9.75
CA GLY A 133 15.20 19.54 8.69
C GLY A 133 14.79 18.09 8.95
N SER A 134 14.02 17.81 10.00
CA SER A 134 13.42 16.49 10.20
C SER A 134 12.20 16.29 9.31
N SER A 135 11.90 15.03 9.00
CA SER A 135 10.79 14.70 8.11
C SER A 135 9.42 14.86 8.78
N LYS A 136 8.44 15.40 8.06
CA LYS A 136 7.01 15.36 8.42
C LYS A 136 6.40 13.98 8.14
N VAL A 137 6.98 13.20 7.23
CA VAL A 137 6.53 11.84 6.94
C VAL A 137 6.81 10.95 8.15
N VAL A 138 5.78 10.31 8.67
CA VAL A 138 5.85 9.49 9.89
C VAL A 138 6.39 8.10 9.59
N SER A 139 5.89 7.49 8.53
CA SER A 139 6.30 6.19 8.02
C SER A 139 6.07 6.15 6.52
N LEU A 140 6.93 5.44 5.81
CA LEU A 140 6.80 5.18 4.38
C LEU A 140 7.03 3.70 4.13
N TRP A 141 6.10 3.08 3.43
CA TRP A 141 6.23 1.71 2.96
C TRP A 141 6.57 1.69 1.47
N ASP A 142 7.82 1.43 1.17
CA ASP A 142 8.29 1.19 -0.20
C ASP A 142 8.02 -0.26 -0.60
N GLN A 143 6.96 -0.47 -1.36
CA GLN A 143 6.52 -1.80 -1.79
C GLN A 143 7.44 -2.40 -2.87
N SER A 144 8.24 -1.59 -3.55
CA SER A 144 9.16 -2.03 -4.60
C SER A 144 10.47 -2.59 -4.04
N ASN A 145 10.90 -2.12 -2.87
CA ASN A 145 12.16 -2.49 -2.24
C ASN A 145 11.99 -3.65 -1.26
N GLN A 146 12.62 -4.79 -1.53
CA GLN A 146 12.54 -6.00 -0.71
C GLN A 146 13.73 -6.18 0.25
N SER A 147 14.65 -5.21 0.34
CA SER A 147 15.93 -5.38 1.05
C SER A 147 15.91 -4.96 2.51
N GLY A 148 14.90 -4.22 2.96
CA GLY A 148 14.80 -3.67 4.31
C GLY A 148 13.83 -4.42 5.23
N ILE A 149 13.51 -3.79 6.36
CA ILE A 149 12.55 -4.30 7.33
C ILE A 149 11.15 -4.08 6.78
N ARG A 150 10.33 -5.12 6.80
CA ARG A 150 8.95 -5.08 6.35
C ARG A 150 8.03 -4.48 7.41
N PRO A 151 6.96 -3.76 7.03
CA PRO A 151 5.96 -3.32 7.99
C PRO A 151 5.33 -4.52 8.72
N GLU A 152 4.94 -4.31 9.97
CA GLU A 152 4.29 -5.34 10.75
C GLU A 152 3.00 -5.83 10.08
N GLY A 153 2.88 -7.15 9.93
CA GLY A 153 1.73 -7.79 9.29
C GLY A 153 1.81 -7.90 7.78
N PHE A 154 2.87 -7.41 7.14
CA PHE A 154 3.09 -7.52 5.69
C PHE A 154 4.27 -8.42 5.36
N LEU A 155 4.21 -9.09 4.20
CA LEU A 155 5.22 -10.07 3.77
C LEU A 155 6.15 -9.54 2.66
N TYR A 156 6.06 -8.26 2.32
CA TYR A 156 6.87 -7.64 1.27
C TYR A 156 7.10 -6.15 1.54
N GLY A 157 7.99 -5.55 0.76
CA GLY A 157 8.32 -4.13 0.86
C GLY A 157 9.32 -3.81 1.97
N THR A 158 9.64 -2.54 2.09
CA THR A 158 10.52 -1.99 3.13
C THR A 158 9.83 -0.83 3.81
N GLU A 159 9.77 -0.83 5.13
CA GLU A 159 9.31 0.30 5.92
C GLU A 159 10.48 1.23 6.24
N TRP A 160 10.23 2.52 6.13
CA TRP A 160 11.13 3.59 6.53
C TRP A 160 10.46 4.42 7.62
N THR A 161 11.07 4.48 8.78
CA THR A 161 10.62 5.30 9.89
C THR A 161 10.98 6.77 9.68
N ARG A 162 10.32 7.68 10.43
CA ARG A 162 10.65 9.12 10.38
C ARG A 162 12.12 9.39 10.67
N GLU A 163 12.69 8.66 11.62
CA GLU A 163 14.08 8.79 12.03
C GLU A 163 15.04 8.42 10.90
N GLU A 164 14.79 7.28 10.25
CA GLU A 164 15.58 6.79 9.12
C GLU A 164 15.47 7.74 7.91
N ILE A 165 14.26 8.22 7.62
CA ILE A 165 14.01 9.20 6.56
C ILE A 165 14.79 10.49 6.86
N SER A 166 14.67 11.03 8.08
CA SER A 166 15.33 12.29 8.46
C SER A 166 16.85 12.15 8.41
N GLU A 167 17.38 11.03 8.86
CA GLU A 167 18.81 10.74 8.79
C GLU A 167 19.30 10.58 7.35
N GLY A 168 18.54 9.85 6.54
CA GLY A 168 18.84 9.63 5.12
C GLY A 168 18.85 10.94 4.33
N ILE A 169 17.90 11.84 4.57
CA ILE A 169 17.87 13.17 3.94
C ILE A 169 19.13 13.96 4.32
N LYS A 170 19.47 14.00 5.62
CA LYS A 170 20.69 14.70 6.11
C LYS A 170 21.96 14.15 5.48
N LYS A 171 22.04 12.84 5.29
CA LYS A 171 23.19 12.15 4.68
C LYS A 171 23.17 12.14 3.15
N LYS A 172 22.07 12.60 2.53
CA LYS A 172 21.82 12.47 1.08
C LYS A 172 21.93 11.01 0.62
N ASP A 173 21.32 10.12 1.38
CA ASP A 173 21.35 8.68 1.10
C ASP A 173 20.53 8.37 -0.16
N LYS A 174 21.21 7.80 -1.16
CA LYS A 174 20.59 7.39 -2.43
C LYS A 174 19.66 6.18 -2.32
N LYS A 175 19.62 5.53 -1.15
CA LYS A 175 18.74 4.41 -0.91
C LYS A 175 17.33 4.82 -0.50
N LEU A 176 17.14 6.10 -0.11
CA LEU A 176 15.81 6.61 0.19
C LEU A 176 14.91 6.44 -1.03
N PRO A 177 13.67 5.96 -0.82
CA PRO A 177 12.69 5.86 -1.89
C PRO A 177 12.38 7.26 -2.45
N GLY A 178 12.08 7.30 -3.73
CA GLY A 178 11.76 8.53 -4.45
C GLY A 178 10.40 8.41 -5.15
N ASP A 179 10.12 9.39 -5.99
CA ASP A 179 8.93 9.43 -6.85
C ASP A 179 9.32 9.89 -8.24
N GLU A 180 9.55 8.94 -9.14
CA GLU A 180 9.91 9.23 -10.53
C GLU A 180 8.74 9.82 -11.32
N ASN A 181 7.51 9.40 -11.00
CA ASN A 181 6.29 9.87 -11.64
C ASN A 181 5.92 11.29 -11.20
N GLY A 182 6.06 11.59 -9.91
CA GLY A 182 5.74 12.87 -9.30
C GLY A 182 4.29 13.01 -8.86
N HIS A 183 3.40 12.06 -9.17
CA HIS A 183 1.98 12.15 -8.80
C HIS A 183 1.76 12.02 -7.30
N GLY A 184 2.37 11.03 -6.66
CA GLY A 184 2.27 10.83 -5.21
C GLY A 184 2.83 12.04 -4.44
N THR A 185 3.95 12.60 -4.90
CA THR A 185 4.51 13.84 -4.35
C THR A 185 3.53 15.00 -4.46
N PHE A 186 2.88 15.15 -5.61
CA PHE A 186 1.86 16.18 -5.83
C PHE A 186 0.67 16.01 -4.89
N LEU A 187 0.12 14.79 -4.78
CA LEU A 187 -1.00 14.53 -3.88
C LEU A 187 -0.63 14.78 -2.41
N ALA A 188 0.56 14.35 -1.99
CA ALA A 188 1.06 14.63 -0.65
C ALA A 188 1.18 16.13 -0.39
N ALA A 189 1.66 16.90 -1.37
CA ALA A 189 1.79 18.36 -1.27
C ALA A 189 0.44 19.09 -1.16
N VAL A 190 -0.61 18.54 -1.77
CA VAL A 190 -1.97 19.11 -1.68
C VAL A 190 -2.63 18.77 -0.35
N ALA A 191 -2.33 17.59 0.20
CA ALA A 191 -2.97 17.06 1.40
C ALA A 191 -2.31 17.51 2.71
N ALA A 192 -1.01 17.86 2.70
CA ALA A 192 -0.18 18.13 3.89
C ALA A 192 -0.15 19.60 4.35
#